data_7e51e1f2ee839cf846a9adcb7ec7d75c
#
_entry.id   7e51e1f2ee839cf846a9adcb7ec7d75c
#
_cell.length_a   1.000
_cell.length_b   1.000
_cell.length_c   1.000
_cell.angle_alpha   90.00
_cell.angle_beta   90.00
_cell.angle_gamma   90.00
#
_symmetry.space_group_name_H-M   'P 1'
#
loop_
_entity.id
_entity.type
_entity.pdbx_description
1 polymer ?
#
loop_
_entity_poly.entity_id
_entity_poly.type
_entity_poly.pdbx_seq_one_letter_code
_entity_poly.pdbx_strand_id
1 'polypeptide(L)'
;FKRGGIFFLKRIGISGFLRTEQPEIIFLCTPANPTGAMIRQADLSKILDHCKKHGILLVLDECFVEFLDEERSCGCIREFLDWETGRPEHGGNLFLLRAFTKTYAMAGLRLGYGFCTSRELLERMEENWQPWSVSIPAQEAGYAALSEERIPFLKKMRETVAKERQYLSDGLTKAGFTVFHSDANFLLFKDFKTGQESWLYEYFLERGILIRSCRNYRLLDRRFYRICVRSHEENREFLEILKDYR
;
A
#
# COMPACT_ATOMS: atom_id res chain seq x y z
N PHE A 1 -8.37 -25.76 0.21
CA PHE A 1 -8.31 -24.27 0.23
C PHE A 1 -9.59 -23.76 0.87
N LYS A 2 -9.60 -23.48 2.18
CA LYS A 2 -10.64 -22.67 2.80
C LYS A 2 -10.49 -21.25 2.26
N ARG A 3 -11.56 -20.67 1.73
CA ARG A 3 -11.57 -19.31 1.15
C ARG A 3 -11.06 -18.31 2.19
N GLY A 4 -9.82 -17.83 2.01
CA GLY A 4 -9.22 -16.82 2.86
C GLY A 4 -10.00 -15.52 2.77
N GLY A 5 -10.66 -15.13 3.85
CA GLY A 5 -11.34 -13.86 3.94
C GLY A 5 -10.31 -12.75 4.22
N ILE A 6 -10.24 -11.71 3.38
CA ILE A 6 -9.58 -10.48 3.73
C ILE A 6 -10.44 -9.79 4.80
N PHE A 7 -9.97 -9.82 6.05
CA PHE A 7 -10.69 -9.20 7.17
C PHE A 7 -10.16 -7.78 7.39
N PHE A 8 -11.06 -6.79 7.33
CA PHE A 8 -10.78 -5.46 7.87
C PHE A 8 -10.83 -5.52 9.41
N LEU A 9 -9.69 -5.30 10.04
CA LEU A 9 -9.42 -5.53 11.47
C LEU A 9 -10.13 -4.58 12.46
N LYS A 10 -11.23 -3.94 12.08
CA LYS A 10 -11.86 -2.92 12.93
C LYS A 10 -12.74 -3.43 14.08
N ARG A 11 -13.16 -4.70 14.07
CA ARG A 11 -14.09 -5.24 15.12
C ARG A 11 -13.49 -6.28 16.07
N ILE A 12 -12.52 -7.03 15.57
CA ILE A 12 -11.79 -8.00 16.39
C ILE A 12 -10.35 -7.63 16.17
N GLY A 13 -9.65 -7.09 17.15
CA GLY A 13 -8.25 -6.75 16.98
C GLY A 13 -7.48 -7.92 16.35
N ILE A 14 -6.38 -7.67 15.65
CA ILE A 14 -5.58 -8.69 14.97
C ILE A 14 -5.29 -9.88 15.88
N SER A 15 -5.07 -9.63 17.17
CA SER A 15 -4.84 -10.66 18.20
C SER A 15 -6.05 -11.59 18.43
N GLY A 16 -7.27 -11.12 18.21
CA GLY A 16 -8.49 -11.94 18.30
C GLY A 16 -8.63 -12.86 17.10
N PHE A 17 -8.41 -12.32 15.89
CA PHE A 17 -8.42 -13.09 14.65
C PHE A 17 -7.36 -14.21 14.65
N LEU A 18 -6.14 -13.90 15.02
CA LEU A 18 -5.03 -14.84 15.05
C LEU A 18 -5.23 -16.01 16.04
N ARG A 19 -5.99 -15.78 17.12
CA ARG A 19 -6.33 -16.85 18.10
C ARG A 19 -7.39 -17.79 17.59
N THR A 20 -8.33 -17.33 16.76
CA THR A 20 -9.48 -18.15 16.32
C THR A 20 -9.23 -18.90 15.02
N GLU A 21 -8.47 -18.34 14.08
CA GLU A 21 -8.35 -18.87 12.72
C GLU A 21 -7.08 -19.71 12.46
N GLN A 22 -6.04 -19.53 13.27
CA GLN A 22 -4.74 -20.25 13.16
C GLN A 22 -4.26 -20.37 11.70
N PRO A 23 -4.08 -19.27 10.96
CA PRO A 23 -3.67 -19.31 9.57
C PRO A 23 -2.21 -19.76 9.43
N GLU A 24 -1.87 -20.43 8.32
CA GLU A 24 -0.48 -20.75 7.97
C GLU A 24 0.25 -19.56 7.37
N ILE A 25 -0.47 -18.69 6.65
CA ILE A 25 0.05 -17.51 5.98
C ILE A 25 -0.86 -16.31 6.22
N ILE A 26 -0.28 -15.15 6.51
CA ILE A 26 -0.97 -13.87 6.64
C ILE A 26 -0.42 -12.90 5.64
N PHE A 27 -1.30 -12.24 4.86
CA PHE A 27 -0.95 -11.13 3.98
C PHE A 27 -1.41 -9.82 4.60
N LEU A 28 -0.49 -8.89 4.80
CA LEU A 28 -0.77 -7.53 5.25
C LEU A 28 -0.17 -6.52 4.28
N CYS A 29 -0.87 -5.41 4.04
CA CYS A 29 -0.36 -4.28 3.26
C CYS A 29 -0.09 -3.09 4.18
N THR A 30 1.08 -2.48 4.05
CA THR A 30 1.45 -1.27 4.79
C THR A 30 2.36 -0.35 3.96
N PRO A 31 1.89 0.84 3.54
CA PRO A 31 0.51 1.37 3.64
C PRO A 31 -0.54 0.53 2.92
N ALA A 32 -1.72 0.44 3.49
CA ALA A 32 -2.78 -0.44 3.03
C ALA A 32 -3.62 0.16 1.89
N ASN A 33 -3.93 -0.62 0.87
CA ASN A 33 -4.92 -0.26 -0.15
C ASN A 33 -6.29 -0.87 0.22
N PRO A 34 -7.38 -0.08 0.35
CA PRO A 34 -7.56 1.27 -0.23
C PRO A 34 -7.38 2.43 0.77
N THR A 35 -7.02 2.21 2.01
CA THR A 35 -7.01 3.25 3.06
C THR A 35 -5.81 4.20 2.97
N GLY A 36 -4.67 3.73 2.47
CA GLY A 36 -3.40 4.44 2.51
C GLY A 36 -2.75 4.49 3.89
N ALA A 37 -3.38 3.89 4.91
CA ALA A 37 -2.90 3.95 6.29
C ALA A 37 -1.76 2.95 6.52
N MET A 38 -0.75 3.39 7.27
CA MET A 38 0.35 2.55 7.74
C MET A 38 -0.06 1.77 9.00
N ILE A 39 0.44 0.56 9.13
CA ILE A 39 0.39 -0.19 10.40
C ILE A 39 1.42 0.43 11.33
N ARG A 40 1.02 0.74 12.57
CA ARG A 40 1.95 1.30 13.56
C ARG A 40 3.03 0.27 13.90
N GLN A 41 4.27 0.73 14.03
CA GLN A 41 5.43 -0.11 14.29
C GLN A 41 5.21 -1.07 15.49
N ALA A 42 4.74 -0.55 16.61
CA ALA A 42 4.47 -1.34 17.81
C ALA A 42 3.38 -2.43 17.62
N ASP A 43 2.47 -2.25 16.66
CA ASP A 43 1.46 -3.26 16.32
C ASP A 43 2.05 -4.30 15.35
N LEU A 44 2.92 -3.87 14.44
CA LEU A 44 3.60 -4.76 13.51
C LEU A 44 4.56 -5.71 14.26
N SER A 45 5.34 -5.20 15.23
CA SER A 45 6.21 -6.02 16.07
C SER A 45 5.43 -7.11 16.82
N LYS A 46 4.27 -6.76 17.41
CA LYS A 46 3.40 -7.76 18.06
C LYS A 46 2.86 -8.83 17.12
N ILE A 47 2.54 -8.44 15.87
CA ILE A 47 2.08 -9.38 14.84
C ILE A 47 3.20 -10.35 14.49
N LEU A 48 4.42 -9.85 14.31
CA LEU A 48 5.59 -10.65 13.98
C LEU A 48 5.94 -11.64 15.09
N ASP A 49 5.96 -11.17 16.34
CA ASP A 49 6.19 -12.04 17.51
C ASP A 49 5.15 -13.16 17.57
N HIS A 50 3.90 -12.82 17.31
CA HIS A 50 2.84 -13.83 17.25
C HIS A 50 3.06 -14.81 16.10
N CYS A 51 3.37 -14.32 14.89
CA CYS A 51 3.64 -15.16 13.73
C CYS A 51 4.83 -16.10 14.00
N LYS A 52 5.92 -15.59 14.57
CA LYS A 52 7.08 -16.36 14.96
C LYS A 52 6.73 -17.47 15.95
N LYS A 53 5.98 -17.13 17.01
CA LYS A 53 5.57 -18.07 18.06
C LYS A 53 4.72 -19.22 17.52
N HIS A 54 3.93 -18.98 16.48
CA HIS A 54 2.97 -19.96 15.95
C HIS A 54 3.36 -20.54 14.58
N GLY A 55 4.58 -20.26 14.08
CA GLY A 55 5.05 -20.77 12.79
C GLY A 55 4.27 -20.23 11.58
N ILE A 56 3.69 -19.03 11.69
CA ILE A 56 2.89 -18.39 10.66
C ILE A 56 3.80 -17.58 9.74
N LEU A 57 3.73 -17.76 8.43
CA LEU A 57 4.41 -16.92 7.47
C LEU A 57 3.68 -15.57 7.34
N LEU A 58 4.35 -14.47 7.65
CA LEU A 58 3.86 -13.12 7.39
C LEU A 58 4.39 -12.63 6.05
N VAL A 59 3.49 -12.36 5.11
CA VAL A 59 3.79 -11.67 3.85
C VAL A 59 3.37 -10.21 4.01
N LEU A 60 4.34 -9.30 4.00
CA LEU A 60 4.12 -7.87 4.17
C LEU A 60 4.30 -7.16 2.83
N ASP A 61 3.19 -6.67 2.27
CA ASP A 61 3.19 -5.89 1.03
C ASP A 61 3.49 -4.42 1.33
N GLU A 62 4.69 -3.99 0.98
CA GLU A 62 5.22 -2.64 1.13
C GLU A 62 5.27 -1.85 -0.19
N CYS A 63 4.40 -2.16 -1.16
CA CYS A 63 4.39 -1.48 -2.47
C CYS A 63 4.25 0.05 -2.41
N PHE A 64 3.79 0.61 -1.29
CA PHE A 64 3.63 2.05 -1.08
C PHE A 64 4.58 2.62 -0.02
N VAL A 65 5.50 1.84 0.52
CA VAL A 65 6.36 2.26 1.64
C VAL A 65 7.28 3.43 1.29
N GLU A 66 7.70 3.55 0.04
CA GLU A 66 8.59 4.63 -0.42
C GLU A 66 7.94 6.03 -0.37
N PHE A 67 6.61 6.13 -0.25
CA PHE A 67 5.90 7.40 -0.06
C PHE A 67 5.95 7.92 1.38
N LEU A 68 6.40 7.10 2.33
CA LEU A 68 6.67 7.50 3.71
C LEU A 68 7.94 8.35 3.77
N ASP A 69 8.11 9.11 4.86
CA ASP A 69 9.41 9.72 5.15
C ASP A 69 10.51 8.65 5.29
N GLU A 70 11.76 9.10 5.27
CA GLU A 70 12.91 8.19 5.24
C GLU A 70 12.95 7.28 6.47
N GLU A 71 12.66 7.83 7.65
CA GLU A 71 12.67 7.10 8.91
C GLU A 71 11.65 5.96 8.89
N ARG A 72 10.40 6.25 8.51
CA ARG A 72 9.31 5.26 8.45
C ARG A 72 9.48 4.27 7.29
N SER A 73 10.01 4.69 6.14
CA SER A 73 10.19 3.82 4.98
C SER A 73 11.25 2.74 5.17
N CYS A 74 12.22 3.00 6.03
CA CYS A 74 13.27 2.04 6.41
C CYS A 74 12.89 1.17 7.61
N GLY A 75 11.88 1.57 8.40
CA GLY A 75 11.57 0.99 9.71
C GLY A 75 11.32 -0.51 9.66
N CYS A 76 10.50 -0.98 8.72
CA CYS A 76 10.18 -2.40 8.62
C CYS A 76 11.41 -3.28 8.37
N ILE A 77 12.29 -2.88 7.45
CA ILE A 77 13.49 -3.66 7.17
C ILE A 77 14.48 -3.60 8.34
N ARG A 78 14.67 -2.44 8.96
CA ARG A 78 15.63 -2.26 10.07
C ARG A 78 15.27 -3.09 11.29
N GLU A 79 13.99 -3.31 11.56
CA GLU A 79 13.58 -4.14 12.69
C GLU A 79 13.75 -5.64 12.45
N PHE A 80 13.86 -6.07 11.19
CA PHE A 80 13.83 -7.48 10.82
C PHE A 80 15.15 -8.02 10.32
N LEU A 81 16.09 -7.16 10.01
CA LEU A 81 17.43 -7.54 9.60
C LEU A 81 18.43 -6.93 10.58
N ASP A 82 19.23 -7.77 11.22
CA ASP A 82 20.46 -7.33 11.81
C ASP A 82 21.42 -6.91 10.69
N TRP A 83 21.64 -5.59 10.57
CA TRP A 83 22.47 -5.02 9.51
C TRP A 83 23.96 -5.39 9.62
N GLU A 84 24.43 -5.71 10.82
CA GLU A 84 25.82 -6.11 11.04
C GLU A 84 26.10 -7.54 10.59
N THR A 85 25.14 -8.42 10.79
CA THR A 85 25.31 -9.86 10.47
C THR A 85 24.52 -10.30 9.24
N GLY A 86 23.60 -9.48 8.73
CA GLY A 86 22.66 -9.86 7.66
C GLY A 86 21.72 -11.01 8.05
N ARG A 87 21.68 -11.37 9.35
CA ARG A 87 20.85 -12.46 9.85
C ARG A 87 19.47 -11.97 10.23
N PRO A 88 18.43 -12.76 9.97
CA PRO A 88 17.08 -12.42 10.37
C PRO A 88 16.95 -12.48 11.90
N GLU A 89 16.68 -11.35 12.55
CA GLU A 89 16.37 -11.32 13.99
C GLU A 89 15.11 -12.15 14.33
N HIS A 90 14.19 -12.29 13.40
CA HIS A 90 12.87 -12.86 13.60
C HIS A 90 12.64 -14.25 12.96
N GLY A 91 13.72 -14.96 12.57
CA GLY A 91 13.66 -16.41 12.22
C GLY A 91 12.62 -16.81 11.18
N GLY A 92 12.93 -16.76 9.91
CA GLY A 92 12.32 -17.57 8.84
C GLY A 92 10.86 -17.30 8.42
N ASN A 93 10.07 -16.49 9.12
CA ASN A 93 8.63 -16.32 8.87
C ASN A 93 8.19 -14.94 8.39
N LEU A 94 9.11 -14.18 7.80
CA LEU A 94 8.78 -12.89 7.17
C LEU A 94 9.16 -12.91 5.69
N PHE A 95 8.21 -12.45 4.86
CA PHE A 95 8.43 -12.15 3.44
C PHE A 95 7.98 -10.71 3.16
N LEU A 96 8.91 -9.84 2.77
CA LEU A 96 8.62 -8.46 2.38
C LEU A 96 8.50 -8.37 0.86
N LEU A 97 7.46 -7.70 0.38
CA LEU A 97 7.25 -7.41 -1.05
C LEU A 97 7.36 -5.92 -1.29
N ARG A 98 8.17 -5.53 -2.28
CA ARG A 98 8.29 -4.15 -2.79
C ARG A 98 8.15 -4.09 -4.29
N ALA A 99 7.71 -2.96 -4.81
CA ALA A 99 7.47 -2.79 -6.25
C ALA A 99 7.97 -1.44 -6.75
N PHE A 100 8.52 -1.45 -7.95
CA PHE A 100 8.90 -0.25 -8.68
C PHE A 100 7.70 0.46 -9.33
N THR A 101 6.58 -0.24 -9.44
CA THR A 101 5.40 0.16 -10.23
C THR A 101 4.81 1.51 -9.83
N LYS A 102 4.90 1.90 -8.55
CA LYS A 102 4.27 3.11 -8.01
C LYS A 102 5.26 4.26 -7.89
N THR A 103 6.32 4.05 -7.13
CA THR A 103 7.33 5.06 -6.81
C THR A 103 8.06 5.56 -8.05
N TYR A 104 8.42 4.65 -8.94
CA TYR A 104 9.19 4.96 -10.16
C TYR A 104 8.33 4.99 -11.44
N ALA A 105 7.00 5.00 -11.31
CA ALA A 105 6.07 5.00 -12.44
C ALA A 105 6.27 3.87 -13.48
N MET A 106 6.82 2.74 -13.08
CA MET A 106 7.19 1.61 -13.95
C MET A 106 6.11 0.53 -14.02
N ALA A 107 4.84 0.90 -14.04
CA ALA A 107 3.74 -0.06 -14.01
C ALA A 107 3.76 -1.04 -15.18
N GLY A 108 4.18 -0.61 -16.37
CA GLY A 108 4.27 -1.43 -17.58
C GLY A 108 5.41 -2.45 -17.57
N LEU A 109 6.51 -2.19 -16.86
CA LEU A 109 7.69 -3.06 -16.82
C LEU A 109 7.51 -4.30 -15.92
N ARG A 110 6.50 -4.32 -15.06
CA ARG A 110 6.16 -5.45 -14.19
C ARG A 110 7.30 -5.89 -13.27
N LEU A 111 8.03 -4.93 -12.68
CA LEU A 111 9.17 -5.16 -11.80
C LEU A 111 8.80 -4.98 -10.33
N GLY A 112 9.25 -5.89 -9.51
CA GLY A 112 9.20 -5.86 -8.05
C GLY A 112 10.29 -6.76 -7.49
N TYR A 113 10.44 -6.74 -6.19
CA TYR A 113 11.41 -7.58 -5.48
C TYR A 113 10.88 -7.93 -4.09
N GLY A 114 11.45 -8.97 -3.51
CA GLY A 114 11.12 -9.41 -2.16
C GLY A 114 12.35 -9.71 -1.33
N PHE A 115 12.18 -9.62 -0.02
CA PHE A 115 13.15 -10.08 0.95
C PHE A 115 12.50 -11.19 1.78
N CYS A 116 13.19 -12.31 1.90
CA CYS A 116 12.73 -13.43 2.71
C CYS A 116 13.81 -13.83 3.70
N THR A 117 13.41 -14.12 4.92
CA THR A 117 14.30 -14.57 5.97
C THR A 117 14.44 -16.11 6.01
N SER A 118 13.65 -16.83 5.21
CA SER A 118 13.72 -18.29 5.08
C SER A 118 14.42 -18.72 3.79
N ARG A 119 15.62 -19.28 3.91
CA ARG A 119 16.34 -19.86 2.78
C ARG A 119 15.57 -21.00 2.14
N GLU A 120 14.97 -21.88 2.95
CA GLU A 120 14.16 -23.03 2.45
C GLU A 120 12.98 -22.54 1.58
N LEU A 121 12.29 -21.45 2.01
CA LEU A 121 11.20 -20.87 1.24
C LEU A 121 11.70 -20.31 -0.09
N LEU A 122 12.84 -19.60 -0.09
CA LEU A 122 13.45 -19.07 -1.34
C LEU A 122 13.82 -20.21 -2.30
N GLU A 123 14.46 -21.26 -1.84
CA GLU A 123 14.83 -22.43 -2.66
C GLU A 123 13.59 -23.08 -3.29
N ARG A 124 12.51 -23.28 -2.51
CA ARG A 124 11.23 -23.79 -3.04
C ARG A 124 10.56 -22.85 -4.03
N MET A 125 10.72 -21.54 -3.87
CA MET A 125 10.22 -20.57 -4.83
C MET A 125 11.01 -20.63 -6.13
N GLU A 126 12.33 -20.76 -6.07
CA GLU A 126 13.22 -20.91 -7.23
C GLU A 126 12.89 -22.16 -8.05
N GLU A 127 12.62 -23.29 -7.41
CA GLU A 127 12.20 -24.53 -8.07
C GLU A 127 10.91 -24.36 -8.91
N ASN A 128 10.03 -23.45 -8.50
CA ASN A 128 8.75 -23.18 -9.14
C ASN A 128 8.73 -21.87 -9.95
N TRP A 129 9.89 -21.24 -10.12
CA TRP A 129 9.98 -19.96 -10.80
C TRP A 129 9.87 -20.13 -12.30
N GLN A 130 9.11 -19.25 -12.94
CA GLN A 130 9.05 -19.21 -14.40
C GLN A 130 10.38 -18.70 -14.95
N PRO A 131 11.08 -19.46 -15.83
CA PRO A 131 12.28 -18.98 -16.50
C PRO A 131 12.00 -17.65 -17.23
N TRP A 132 13.00 -16.75 -17.23
CA TRP A 132 12.93 -15.47 -17.93
C TRP A 132 11.81 -14.55 -17.44
N SER A 133 11.42 -14.65 -16.17
CA SER A 133 10.30 -13.91 -15.55
C SER A 133 10.48 -12.38 -15.56
N VAL A 134 11.74 -11.90 -15.61
CA VAL A 134 12.07 -10.46 -15.63
C VAL A 134 12.74 -10.11 -16.96
N SER A 135 12.12 -9.24 -17.74
CA SER A 135 12.66 -8.79 -19.02
C SER A 135 13.93 -7.93 -18.86
N ILE A 136 14.81 -7.93 -19.84
CA ILE A 136 16.04 -7.10 -19.83
C ILE A 136 15.72 -5.62 -19.60
N PRO A 137 14.74 -4.99 -20.30
CA PRO A 137 14.39 -3.60 -20.01
C PRO A 137 13.94 -3.35 -18.57
N ALA A 138 13.26 -4.32 -17.94
CA ALA A 138 12.85 -4.21 -16.54
C ALA A 138 14.07 -4.29 -15.61
N GLN A 139 15.05 -5.15 -15.89
CA GLN A 139 16.27 -5.26 -15.11
C GLN A 139 17.09 -3.96 -15.16
N GLU A 140 17.33 -3.42 -16.36
CA GLU A 140 18.06 -2.16 -16.56
C GLU A 140 17.35 -0.98 -15.86
N ALA A 141 16.03 -0.90 -15.98
CA ALA A 141 15.25 0.12 -15.27
C ALA A 141 15.33 -0.03 -13.74
N GLY A 142 15.39 -1.27 -13.25
CA GLY A 142 15.59 -1.57 -11.83
C GLY A 142 16.95 -1.11 -11.32
N TYR A 143 18.03 -1.38 -12.06
CA TYR A 143 19.35 -0.89 -11.72
C TYR A 143 19.40 0.65 -11.68
N ALA A 144 18.86 1.32 -12.69
CA ALA A 144 18.78 2.77 -12.71
C ALA A 144 17.97 3.33 -11.51
N ALA A 145 16.84 2.72 -11.19
CA ALA A 145 15.98 3.13 -10.07
C ALA A 145 16.64 2.95 -8.69
N LEU A 146 17.60 2.03 -8.56
CA LEU A 146 18.34 1.78 -7.32
C LEU A 146 19.70 2.48 -7.25
N SER A 147 20.06 3.30 -8.25
CA SER A 147 21.29 4.08 -8.24
C SER A 147 21.31 5.13 -7.11
N GLU A 148 22.45 5.75 -6.86
CA GLU A 148 22.59 6.80 -5.84
C GLU A 148 21.67 8.02 -6.12
N GLU A 149 21.36 8.28 -7.36
CA GLU A 149 20.44 9.35 -7.79
C GLU A 149 19.00 9.18 -7.25
N ARG A 150 18.65 7.98 -6.80
CA ARG A 150 17.35 7.72 -6.17
C ARG A 150 17.11 8.56 -4.92
N ILE A 151 18.16 8.89 -4.16
CA ILE A 151 18.01 9.57 -2.86
C ILE A 151 17.38 10.95 -3.04
N PRO A 152 17.94 11.87 -3.85
CA PRO A 152 17.29 13.16 -4.10
C PRO A 152 15.93 13.02 -4.81
N PHE A 153 15.78 12.04 -5.70
CA PHE A 153 14.49 11.76 -6.34
C PHE A 153 13.41 11.40 -5.32
N LEU A 154 13.67 10.44 -4.43
CA LEU A 154 12.72 9.99 -3.40
C LEU A 154 12.35 11.14 -2.45
N LYS A 155 13.32 11.96 -2.04
CA LYS A 155 13.08 13.13 -1.19
C LYS A 155 12.09 14.09 -1.87
N LYS A 156 12.39 14.50 -3.11
CA LYS A 156 11.54 15.42 -3.88
C LYS A 156 10.14 14.82 -4.12
N MET A 157 10.07 13.55 -4.46
CA MET A 157 8.80 12.84 -4.69
C MET A 157 7.95 12.82 -3.41
N ARG A 158 8.52 12.49 -2.25
CA ARG A 158 7.82 12.48 -0.96
C ARG A 158 7.27 13.86 -0.59
N GLU A 159 8.08 14.90 -0.71
CA GLU A 159 7.68 16.29 -0.45
C GLU A 159 6.51 16.70 -1.36
N THR A 160 6.63 16.43 -2.67
CA THR A 160 5.59 16.76 -3.64
C THR A 160 4.29 16.01 -3.36
N VAL A 161 4.36 14.69 -3.16
CA VAL A 161 3.17 13.88 -2.89
C VAL A 161 2.52 14.28 -1.57
N ALA A 162 3.28 14.56 -0.53
CA ALA A 162 2.73 15.00 0.75
C ALA A 162 1.98 16.33 0.63
N LYS A 163 2.56 17.32 -0.07
CA LYS A 163 1.93 18.61 -0.35
C LYS A 163 0.63 18.47 -1.13
N GLU A 164 0.67 17.74 -2.23
CA GLU A 164 -0.49 17.54 -3.10
C GLU A 164 -1.57 16.68 -2.46
N ARG A 165 -1.20 15.69 -1.65
CA ARG A 165 -2.14 14.89 -0.85
C ARG A 165 -2.89 15.78 0.16
N GLN A 166 -2.18 16.70 0.83
CA GLN A 166 -2.81 17.64 1.76
C GLN A 166 -3.75 18.58 1.01
N TYR A 167 -3.33 19.13 -0.13
CA TYR A 167 -4.17 19.99 -0.96
C TYR A 167 -5.50 19.31 -1.37
N LEU A 168 -5.43 18.08 -1.86
CA LEU A 168 -6.62 17.28 -2.19
C LEU A 168 -7.49 16.97 -0.97
N SER A 169 -6.88 16.62 0.16
CA SER A 169 -7.59 16.32 1.41
C SER A 169 -8.38 17.53 1.90
N ASP A 170 -7.77 18.71 1.89
CA ASP A 170 -8.40 19.97 2.29
C ASP A 170 -9.54 20.34 1.35
N GLY A 171 -9.33 20.19 0.04
CA GLY A 171 -10.34 20.45 -0.97
C GLY A 171 -11.57 19.55 -0.84
N LEU A 172 -11.36 18.25 -0.67
CA LEU A 172 -12.43 17.27 -0.43
C LEU A 172 -13.18 17.55 0.88
N THR A 173 -12.45 17.88 1.95
CA THR A 173 -13.04 18.20 3.25
C THR A 173 -13.91 19.46 3.17
N LYS A 174 -13.42 20.52 2.53
CA LYS A 174 -14.19 21.76 2.26
C LYS A 174 -15.43 21.50 1.41
N ALA A 175 -15.33 20.55 0.48
CA ALA A 175 -16.47 20.12 -0.33
C ALA A 175 -17.46 19.20 0.43
N GLY A 176 -17.24 18.89 1.71
CA GLY A 176 -18.16 18.14 2.58
C GLY A 176 -17.99 16.63 2.57
N PHE A 177 -16.89 16.11 2.03
CA PHE A 177 -16.56 14.69 2.09
C PHE A 177 -15.79 14.33 3.36
N THR A 178 -15.95 13.10 3.84
CA THR A 178 -15.10 12.59 4.92
C THR A 178 -13.85 11.97 4.30
N VAL A 179 -12.69 12.55 4.55
CA VAL A 179 -11.40 12.07 4.05
C VAL A 179 -10.72 11.24 5.14
N PHE A 180 -10.18 10.09 4.77
CA PHE A 180 -9.42 9.23 5.67
C PHE A 180 -7.92 9.54 5.55
N HIS A 181 -7.22 9.44 6.68
CA HIS A 181 -5.78 9.62 6.71
C HIS A 181 -5.08 8.62 5.75
N SER A 182 -4.10 9.11 5.02
CA SER A 182 -3.29 8.30 4.10
C SER A 182 -1.83 8.71 4.17
N ASP A 183 -0.96 7.72 4.18
CA ASP A 183 0.50 7.84 4.02
C ASP A 183 0.96 7.54 2.58
N ALA A 184 0.04 7.06 1.71
CA ALA A 184 0.32 6.68 0.33
C ALA A 184 0.09 7.84 -0.67
N ASN A 185 0.25 7.57 -1.95
CA ASN A 185 -0.03 8.50 -3.05
C ASN A 185 -1.48 8.49 -3.52
N PHE A 186 -2.42 8.20 -2.63
CA PHE A 186 -3.86 8.22 -2.88
C PHE A 186 -4.62 8.55 -1.59
N LEU A 187 -5.88 8.96 -1.74
CA LEU A 187 -6.81 9.23 -0.65
C LEU A 187 -8.04 8.35 -0.77
N LEU A 188 -8.45 7.73 0.34
CA LEU A 188 -9.79 7.18 0.53
C LEU A 188 -10.69 8.26 1.12
N PHE A 189 -11.87 8.43 0.54
CA PHE A 189 -12.86 9.35 1.08
C PHE A 189 -14.27 8.79 0.92
N LYS A 190 -15.21 9.37 1.67
CA LYS A 190 -16.59 8.95 1.71
C LYS A 190 -17.52 10.11 1.43
N ASP A 191 -18.49 9.87 0.54
CA ASP A 191 -19.59 10.78 0.26
C ASP A 191 -20.75 10.53 1.23
N PHE A 192 -21.17 11.56 1.96
CA PHE A 192 -22.37 11.55 2.81
C PHE A 192 -23.49 12.42 2.26
N LYS A 193 -23.27 13.17 1.20
CA LYS A 193 -24.23 14.15 0.67
C LYS A 193 -25.48 13.50 0.09
N THR A 194 -25.32 12.35 -0.51
CA THR A 194 -26.36 11.67 -1.33
C THR A 194 -27.09 10.54 -0.60
N GLY A 195 -26.99 10.51 0.75
CA GLY A 195 -27.64 9.46 1.54
C GLY A 195 -26.96 8.08 1.37
N GLN A 196 -27.71 7.05 0.97
CA GLN A 196 -27.18 5.69 0.84
C GLN A 196 -26.58 5.41 -0.55
N GLU A 197 -26.92 6.17 -1.57
CA GLU A 197 -26.41 6.02 -2.93
C GLU A 197 -25.63 7.26 -3.35
N SER A 198 -24.40 7.07 -3.81
CA SER A 198 -23.57 8.14 -4.35
C SER A 198 -23.31 7.89 -5.84
N TRP A 199 -23.52 8.92 -6.64
CA TRP A 199 -23.32 8.94 -8.09
C TRP A 199 -22.04 9.64 -8.48
N LEU A 200 -21.11 9.81 -7.55
CA LEU A 200 -19.87 10.54 -7.77
C LEU A 200 -18.98 9.89 -8.84
N TYR A 201 -19.00 8.57 -8.95
CA TYR A 201 -18.26 7.85 -9.99
C TYR A 201 -18.77 8.20 -11.38
N GLU A 202 -20.07 8.12 -11.58
CA GLU A 202 -20.73 8.41 -12.85
C GLU A 202 -20.59 9.90 -13.21
N TYR A 203 -20.73 10.78 -12.23
CA TYR A 203 -20.55 12.22 -12.37
C TYR A 203 -19.17 12.60 -12.93
N PHE A 204 -18.08 12.00 -12.40
CA PHE A 204 -16.75 12.23 -12.89
C PHE A 204 -16.46 11.52 -14.20
N LEU A 205 -17.00 10.32 -14.41
CA LEU A 205 -16.85 9.58 -15.66
C LEU A 205 -17.40 10.37 -16.86
N GLU A 206 -18.57 10.97 -16.73
CA GLU A 206 -19.18 11.83 -17.76
C GLU A 206 -18.33 13.07 -18.10
N ARG A 207 -17.42 13.47 -17.18
CA ARG A 207 -16.49 14.59 -17.35
C ARG A 207 -15.07 14.16 -17.71
N GLY A 208 -14.90 12.90 -18.12
CA GLY A 208 -13.63 12.35 -18.56
C GLY A 208 -12.64 12.02 -17.43
N ILE A 209 -13.07 12.05 -16.16
CA ILE A 209 -12.22 11.72 -15.00
C ILE A 209 -12.64 10.37 -14.42
N LEU A 210 -11.69 9.43 -14.37
CA LEU A 210 -11.92 8.13 -13.77
C LEU A 210 -11.45 8.11 -12.30
N ILE A 211 -12.40 8.02 -11.37
CA ILE A 211 -12.13 7.78 -9.95
C ILE A 211 -12.35 6.30 -9.60
N ARG A 212 -11.76 5.81 -8.54
CA ARG A 212 -11.93 4.43 -8.11
C ARG A 212 -13.11 4.28 -7.14
N SER A 213 -14.21 3.65 -7.56
CA SER A 213 -15.25 3.19 -6.63
C SER A 213 -14.73 2.01 -5.79
N CYS A 214 -14.87 2.10 -4.47
CA CYS A 214 -14.41 1.09 -3.51
C CYS A 214 -15.53 0.11 -3.07
N ARG A 215 -16.68 0.11 -3.74
CA ARG A 215 -17.84 -0.73 -3.41
C ARG A 215 -17.57 -2.25 -3.40
N ASN A 216 -16.52 -2.68 -4.09
CA ASN A 216 -16.12 -4.09 -4.15
C ASN A 216 -15.21 -4.52 -2.99
N TYR A 217 -14.77 -3.59 -2.14
CA TYR A 217 -14.06 -3.94 -0.93
C TYR A 217 -15.06 -4.35 0.15
N ARG A 218 -14.75 -5.42 0.87
CA ARG A 218 -15.57 -5.87 1.99
C ARG A 218 -15.69 -4.75 3.03
N LEU A 219 -16.89 -4.49 3.53
CA LEU A 219 -17.25 -3.43 4.48
C LEU A 219 -17.20 -1.99 3.93
N LEU A 220 -16.97 -1.79 2.64
CA LEU A 220 -17.14 -0.52 1.97
C LEU A 220 -18.37 -0.58 1.06
N ASP A 221 -19.12 0.53 1.03
CA ASP A 221 -20.31 0.66 0.21
C ASP A 221 -20.08 1.60 -1.01
N ARG A 222 -21.13 1.94 -1.75
CA ARG A 222 -21.06 2.79 -2.94
C ARG A 222 -20.61 4.22 -2.69
N ARG A 223 -20.56 4.66 -1.43
CA ARG A 223 -20.14 6.00 -1.02
C ARG A 223 -18.62 6.14 -0.85
N PHE A 224 -17.89 5.04 -0.88
CA PHE A 224 -16.44 5.07 -0.70
C PHE A 224 -15.71 5.12 -2.03
N TYR A 225 -14.83 6.09 -2.15
CA TYR A 225 -14.03 6.34 -3.34
C TYR A 225 -12.56 6.49 -2.99
N ARG A 226 -11.70 6.16 -3.96
CA ARG A 226 -10.27 6.39 -3.87
C ARG A 226 -9.81 7.18 -5.09
N ILE A 227 -9.03 8.24 -4.86
CA ILE A 227 -8.35 9.01 -5.91
C ILE A 227 -6.85 8.96 -5.72
N CYS A 228 -6.10 9.03 -6.83
CA CYS A 228 -4.66 9.15 -6.82
C CYS A 228 -4.26 10.61 -6.61
N VAL A 229 -3.17 10.83 -5.88
CA VAL A 229 -2.48 12.14 -5.85
C VAL A 229 -1.73 12.29 -7.16
N ARG A 230 -2.02 13.38 -7.91
CA ARG A 230 -1.48 13.65 -9.24
C ARG A 230 -0.73 14.99 -9.26
N SER A 231 -0.49 15.54 -10.46
CA SER A 231 0.06 16.89 -10.59
C SER A 231 -0.87 17.94 -9.98
N HIS A 232 -0.33 19.10 -9.64
CA HIS A 232 -1.13 20.20 -9.08
C HIS A 232 -2.27 20.61 -10.00
N GLU A 233 -2.01 20.67 -11.31
CA GLU A 233 -2.97 21.03 -12.33
C GLU A 233 -4.15 20.05 -12.36
N GLU A 234 -3.87 18.73 -12.38
CA GLU A 234 -4.88 17.70 -12.41
C GLU A 234 -5.67 17.65 -11.10
N ASN A 235 -5.00 17.83 -9.96
CA ASN A 235 -5.67 17.88 -8.65
C ASN A 235 -6.59 19.10 -8.53
N ARG A 236 -6.17 20.24 -9.07
CA ARG A 236 -6.98 21.47 -9.12
C ARG A 236 -8.19 21.27 -10.01
N GLU A 237 -8.02 20.73 -11.22
CA GLU A 237 -9.11 20.44 -12.14
C GLU A 237 -10.16 19.52 -11.50
N PHE A 238 -9.71 18.44 -10.84
CA PHE A 238 -10.59 17.55 -10.09
C PHE A 238 -11.43 18.31 -9.04
N LEU A 239 -10.78 19.18 -8.25
CA LEU A 239 -11.47 19.95 -7.21
C LEU A 239 -12.41 21.02 -7.78
N GLU A 240 -12.08 21.63 -8.93
CA GLU A 240 -12.97 22.58 -9.62
C GLU A 240 -14.23 21.87 -10.10
N ILE A 241 -14.10 20.74 -10.77
CA ILE A 241 -15.25 19.93 -11.22
C ILE A 241 -16.11 19.49 -10.03
N LEU A 242 -15.46 19.14 -8.90
CA LEU A 242 -16.15 18.70 -7.69
C LEU A 242 -17.08 19.77 -7.08
N LYS A 243 -16.79 21.06 -7.28
CA LYS A 243 -17.62 22.17 -6.76
C LYS A 243 -19.06 22.12 -7.26
N ASP A 244 -19.27 21.64 -8.46
CA ASP A 244 -20.60 21.56 -9.12
C ASP A 244 -21.34 20.26 -8.77
N TYR A 245 -20.71 19.35 -8.04
CA TYR A 245 -21.37 18.12 -7.56
C TYR A 245 -22.30 18.42 -6.39
N ARG A 246 -23.59 18.15 -6.55
CA ARG A 246 -24.66 18.45 -5.58
C ARG A 246 -25.35 17.19 -5.09
#